data_90948f925ee494070232130f1c5925be
#
_entry.id   90948f925ee494070232130f1c5925be
#
_cell.length_a   1.000
_cell.length_b   1.000
_cell.length_c   1.000
_cell.angle_alpha   90.00
_cell.angle_beta   90.00
_cell.angle_gamma   90.00
#
_symmetry.space_group_name_H-M   'P 1'
#
loop_
_entity.id
_entity.type
_entity.pdbx_description
1 polymer ?
#
loop_
_entity_poly.entity_id
_entity_poly.type
_entity_poly.pdbx_seq_one_letter_code
_entity_poly.pdbx_strand_id
1 'polypeptide(L)'
;MGKTILLTGATGFVGRQIHRALLDAGHSVVAVVRPHSASVFAAEGRAARVIETEDVFAQSVDWWAAQCQGCDAVIHAAWYVEAGKYLDSPLNFHCVTGSLALAQGAARAGISHFIGLGTCVEYRLPSDHLTVDSPLEPKTLYAAAKLSTYQMLDRYFAGLGLGFSWCRIFYLYGEGEHPARLVPYLRQRLEQGAVAKLSKGTQWRDFLDVKEAGKMIAGVVDTGQTGAVNICSGKAGTIRALAERIADDYGRRDLLEFGTAEIHPTDPLAVVGVCNVAAIKPASGGMAAG
;
A
#
# COMPACT_ATOMS: atom_id res chain seq x y z
N MET A 1 10.03 -5.51 -22.14
CA MET A 1 9.51 -4.21 -22.61
C MET A 1 8.75 -3.56 -21.46
N GLY A 2 8.87 -2.22 -21.32
CA GLY A 2 8.08 -1.47 -20.34
C GLY A 2 6.58 -1.60 -20.63
N LYS A 3 5.77 -1.69 -19.59
CA LYS A 3 4.31 -1.73 -19.64
C LYS A 3 3.74 -0.33 -19.37
N THR A 4 2.52 -0.06 -19.80
CA THR A 4 1.76 1.14 -19.43
C THR A 4 0.81 0.82 -18.29
N ILE A 5 1.00 1.49 -17.13
CA ILE A 5 0.29 1.18 -15.89
C ILE A 5 -0.59 2.38 -15.48
N LEU A 6 -1.90 2.15 -15.34
CA LEU A 6 -2.76 3.15 -14.71
C LEU A 6 -2.61 3.02 -13.18
N LEU A 7 -2.24 4.14 -12.52
CA LEU A 7 -2.04 4.21 -11.07
C LEU A 7 -3.01 5.21 -10.45
N THR A 8 -3.91 4.74 -9.59
CA THR A 8 -4.70 5.61 -8.73
C THR A 8 -4.00 5.85 -7.41
N GLY A 9 -4.22 7.00 -6.77
CA GLY A 9 -3.58 7.34 -5.50
C GLY A 9 -2.07 7.63 -5.60
N ALA A 10 -1.57 7.98 -6.80
CA ALA A 10 -0.16 8.22 -7.10
C ALA A 10 0.51 9.28 -6.20
N THR A 11 -0.24 10.23 -5.65
CA THR A 11 0.26 11.30 -4.77
C THR A 11 0.26 10.93 -3.29
N GLY A 12 -0.31 9.77 -2.92
CA GLY A 12 -0.39 9.28 -1.55
C GLY A 12 0.95 8.73 -1.02
N PHE A 13 1.00 8.41 0.27
CA PHE A 13 2.19 7.87 0.96
C PHE A 13 2.79 6.65 0.26
N VAL A 14 1.98 5.64 -0.04
CA VAL A 14 2.43 4.42 -0.75
C VAL A 14 2.50 4.67 -2.25
N GLY A 15 1.48 5.34 -2.83
CA GLY A 15 1.36 5.51 -4.27
C GLY A 15 2.53 6.23 -4.92
N ARG A 16 3.12 7.24 -4.25
CA ARG A 16 4.32 7.93 -4.77
C ARG A 16 5.54 7.00 -4.87
N GLN A 17 5.68 6.05 -3.96
CA GLN A 17 6.79 5.10 -3.99
C GLN A 17 6.56 4.02 -5.05
N ILE A 18 5.29 3.59 -5.25
CA ILE A 18 4.92 2.71 -6.37
C ILE A 18 5.23 3.42 -7.69
N HIS A 19 4.82 4.69 -7.83
CA HIS A 19 5.10 5.48 -9.03
C HIS A 19 6.59 5.53 -9.36
N ARG A 20 7.44 5.90 -8.38
CA ARG A 20 8.90 5.92 -8.56
C ARG A 20 9.44 4.56 -8.96
N ALA A 21 9.03 3.50 -8.26
CA ALA A 21 9.50 2.14 -8.53
C ALA A 21 9.11 1.65 -9.95
N LEU A 22 7.91 1.99 -10.43
CA LEU A 22 7.47 1.67 -11.79
C LEU A 22 8.34 2.37 -12.84
N LEU A 23 8.67 3.65 -12.64
CA LEU A 23 9.53 4.40 -13.56
C LEU A 23 10.97 3.87 -13.56
N ASP A 24 11.51 3.54 -12.37
CA ASP A 24 12.84 2.96 -12.22
C ASP A 24 12.94 1.59 -12.91
N ALA A 25 11.82 0.84 -12.97
CA ALA A 25 11.70 -0.43 -13.71
C ALA A 25 11.46 -0.24 -15.23
N GLY A 26 11.36 1.00 -15.72
CA GLY A 26 11.18 1.30 -17.14
C GLY A 26 9.74 1.21 -17.64
N HIS A 27 8.76 1.27 -16.74
CA HIS A 27 7.33 1.33 -17.11
C HIS A 27 6.88 2.77 -17.39
N SER A 28 5.81 2.91 -18.15
CA SER A 28 5.08 4.16 -18.36
C SER A 28 3.91 4.23 -17.38
N VAL A 29 3.68 5.37 -16.73
CA VAL A 29 2.61 5.54 -15.74
C VAL A 29 1.56 6.54 -16.23
N VAL A 30 0.30 6.11 -16.20
CA VAL A 30 -0.89 6.96 -16.33
C VAL A 30 -1.39 7.22 -14.91
N ALA A 31 -1.15 8.43 -14.39
CA ALA A 31 -1.47 8.76 -13.01
C ALA A 31 -2.83 9.42 -12.89
N VAL A 32 -3.69 8.88 -12.01
CA VAL A 32 -4.98 9.49 -11.67
C VAL A 32 -4.84 10.25 -10.35
N VAL A 33 -5.01 11.56 -10.38
CA VAL A 33 -4.75 12.47 -9.26
C VAL A 33 -5.89 13.47 -9.06
N ARG A 34 -5.93 14.09 -7.88
CA ARG A 34 -6.81 15.23 -7.63
C ARG A 34 -6.26 16.50 -8.28
N PRO A 35 -7.11 17.44 -8.77
CA PRO A 35 -6.67 18.64 -9.49
C PRO A 35 -5.59 19.44 -8.75
N HIS A 36 -5.75 19.65 -7.43
CA HIS A 36 -4.77 20.37 -6.61
C HIS A 36 -3.38 19.71 -6.50
N SER A 37 -3.28 18.43 -6.86
CA SER A 37 -2.01 17.68 -6.85
C SER A 37 -1.40 17.52 -8.25
N ALA A 38 -2.14 17.86 -9.30
CA ALA A 38 -1.73 17.60 -10.68
C ALA A 38 -0.50 18.41 -11.09
N SER A 39 -0.44 19.70 -10.73
CA SER A 39 0.69 20.57 -11.06
C SER A 39 2.00 20.12 -10.39
N VAL A 40 1.93 19.71 -9.12
CA VAL A 40 3.10 19.20 -8.38
C VAL A 40 3.57 17.89 -9.00
N PHE A 41 2.64 17.00 -9.32
CA PHE A 41 2.96 15.71 -9.92
C PHE A 41 3.52 15.85 -11.35
N ALA A 42 2.96 16.74 -12.16
CA ALA A 42 3.44 17.04 -13.50
C ALA A 42 4.82 17.70 -13.51
N ALA A 43 5.12 18.56 -12.53
CA ALA A 43 6.43 19.21 -12.38
C ALA A 43 7.57 18.21 -12.12
N GLU A 44 7.27 17.04 -11.55
CA GLU A 44 8.24 15.94 -11.40
C GLU A 44 8.59 15.28 -12.76
N GLY A 45 7.85 15.61 -13.84
CA GLY A 45 8.19 15.28 -15.24
C GLY A 45 8.18 13.79 -15.59
N ARG A 46 7.52 12.95 -14.78
CA ARG A 46 7.73 11.51 -14.78
C ARG A 46 6.50 10.67 -15.17
N ALA A 47 5.32 11.24 -15.36
CA ALA A 47 4.15 10.50 -15.82
C ALA A 47 3.97 10.61 -17.33
N ALA A 48 3.62 9.51 -17.99
CA ALA A 48 3.28 9.51 -19.42
C ALA A 48 1.98 10.28 -19.70
N ARG A 49 1.03 10.22 -18.74
CA ARG A 49 -0.24 10.96 -18.77
C ARG A 49 -0.73 11.21 -17.35
N VAL A 50 -1.28 12.40 -17.12
CA VAL A 50 -1.95 12.76 -15.86
C VAL A 50 -3.44 12.93 -16.14
N ILE A 51 -4.27 12.27 -15.34
CA ILE A 51 -5.73 12.34 -15.39
C ILE A 51 -6.19 12.99 -14.10
N GLU A 52 -6.95 14.08 -14.22
CA GLU A 52 -7.48 14.80 -13.07
C GLU A 52 -8.93 14.40 -12.79
N THR A 53 -9.23 14.16 -11.52
CA THR A 53 -10.60 13.96 -11.03
C THR A 53 -10.69 14.38 -9.56
N GLU A 54 -11.79 15.07 -9.21
CA GLU A 54 -12.07 15.47 -7.82
C GLU A 54 -12.28 14.25 -6.93
N ASP A 55 -12.98 13.24 -7.44
CA ASP A 55 -13.29 12.02 -6.71
C ASP A 55 -13.12 10.79 -7.61
N VAL A 56 -12.08 10.04 -7.33
CA VAL A 56 -11.74 8.80 -8.03
C VAL A 56 -12.80 7.70 -7.84
N PHE A 57 -13.55 7.75 -6.76
CA PHE A 57 -14.56 6.74 -6.43
C PHE A 57 -15.95 7.07 -6.99
N ALA A 58 -16.18 8.30 -7.47
CA ALA A 58 -17.44 8.72 -8.08
C ALA A 58 -17.49 8.44 -9.60
N GLN A 59 -16.42 7.94 -10.20
CA GLN A 59 -16.33 7.75 -11.64
C GLN A 59 -17.08 6.51 -12.11
N SER A 60 -17.74 6.64 -13.29
CA SER A 60 -18.49 5.53 -13.88
C SER A 60 -17.60 4.46 -14.50
N VAL A 61 -18.17 3.29 -14.73
CA VAL A 61 -17.51 2.19 -15.46
C VAL A 61 -17.05 2.63 -16.86
N ASP A 62 -17.88 3.40 -17.56
CA ASP A 62 -17.56 3.87 -18.92
C ASP A 62 -16.42 4.91 -18.91
N TRP A 63 -16.41 5.78 -17.91
CA TRP A 63 -15.30 6.71 -17.71
C TRP A 63 -13.99 5.94 -17.49
N TRP A 64 -13.98 4.96 -16.60
CA TRP A 64 -12.82 4.12 -16.35
C TRP A 64 -12.39 3.33 -17.57
N ALA A 65 -13.33 2.76 -18.35
CA ALA A 65 -13.02 2.05 -19.58
C ALA A 65 -12.28 2.97 -20.56
N ALA A 66 -12.70 4.23 -20.69
CA ALA A 66 -12.01 5.21 -21.52
C ALA A 66 -10.61 5.56 -20.99
N GLN A 67 -10.45 5.73 -19.66
CA GLN A 67 -9.14 6.08 -19.08
C GLN A 67 -8.12 4.94 -19.12
N CYS A 68 -8.57 3.69 -19.05
CA CYS A 68 -7.73 2.50 -19.10
C CYS A 68 -7.32 2.08 -20.52
N GLN A 69 -7.82 2.74 -21.59
CA GLN A 69 -7.44 2.41 -22.97
C GLN A 69 -5.93 2.52 -23.17
N GLY A 70 -5.33 1.45 -23.72
CA GLY A 70 -3.89 1.36 -23.96
C GLY A 70 -3.04 1.12 -22.72
N CYS A 71 -3.66 0.85 -21.55
CA CYS A 71 -2.95 0.40 -20.37
C CYS A 71 -2.86 -1.13 -20.35
N ASP A 72 -1.71 -1.65 -19.93
CA ASP A 72 -1.48 -3.09 -19.76
C ASP A 72 -2.01 -3.60 -18.41
N ALA A 73 -1.91 -2.75 -17.37
CA ALA A 73 -2.35 -3.09 -16.03
C ALA A 73 -2.87 -1.88 -15.26
N VAL A 74 -3.56 -2.14 -14.15
CA VAL A 74 -4.00 -1.14 -13.18
C VAL A 74 -3.40 -1.45 -11.82
N ILE A 75 -2.86 -0.43 -11.14
CA ILE A 75 -2.57 -0.47 -9.71
C ILE A 75 -3.53 0.50 -9.01
N HIS A 76 -4.43 -0.06 -8.18
CA HIS A 76 -5.40 0.71 -7.43
C HIS A 76 -4.92 0.93 -6.00
N ALA A 77 -4.24 2.08 -5.76
CA ALA A 77 -3.71 2.47 -4.46
C ALA A 77 -4.55 3.54 -3.74
N ALA A 78 -5.57 4.09 -4.39
CA ALA A 78 -6.46 5.06 -3.77
C ALA A 78 -7.37 4.39 -2.73
N TRP A 79 -7.53 5.05 -1.57
CA TRP A 79 -8.52 4.73 -0.53
C TRP A 79 -8.66 5.92 0.41
N TYR A 80 -9.79 6.02 1.13
CA TYR A 80 -9.94 6.99 2.20
C TYR A 80 -9.20 6.50 3.46
N VAL A 81 -8.13 7.20 3.84
CA VAL A 81 -7.24 6.80 4.97
C VAL A 81 -6.88 7.99 5.87
N GLU A 82 -7.82 8.91 6.10
CA GLU A 82 -7.62 10.04 7.01
C GLU A 82 -7.35 9.53 8.43
N ALA A 83 -6.19 9.94 8.98
CA ALA A 83 -5.72 9.45 10.27
C ALA A 83 -6.74 9.71 11.39
N GLY A 84 -7.01 8.70 12.21
CA GLY A 84 -7.98 8.76 13.31
C GLY A 84 -9.46 8.64 12.89
N LYS A 85 -9.78 8.64 11.59
CA LYS A 85 -11.18 8.63 11.13
C LYS A 85 -11.56 7.45 10.24
N TYR A 86 -10.62 6.88 9.49
CA TYR A 86 -10.91 5.97 8.38
C TYR A 86 -11.45 4.61 8.80
N LEU A 87 -11.13 4.13 10.02
CA LEU A 87 -11.44 2.76 10.44
C LEU A 87 -12.94 2.44 10.38
N ASP A 88 -13.78 3.37 10.85
CA ASP A 88 -15.23 3.18 10.93
C ASP A 88 -16.01 4.21 10.09
N SER A 89 -15.31 4.93 9.20
CA SER A 89 -15.94 5.94 8.33
C SER A 89 -16.86 5.30 7.29
N PRO A 90 -18.08 5.82 7.09
CA PRO A 90 -18.99 5.38 6.03
C PRO A 90 -18.43 5.63 4.62
N LEU A 91 -17.40 6.46 4.45
CA LEU A 91 -16.70 6.63 3.18
C LEU A 91 -16.04 5.33 2.67
N ASN A 92 -15.86 4.33 3.54
CA ASN A 92 -15.44 3.00 3.10
C ASN A 92 -16.43 2.36 2.12
N PHE A 93 -17.74 2.58 2.23
CA PHE A 93 -18.73 2.11 1.24
C PHE A 93 -18.50 2.76 -0.12
N HIS A 94 -18.23 4.07 -0.13
CA HIS A 94 -17.93 4.80 -1.37
C HIS A 94 -16.66 4.27 -2.03
N CYS A 95 -15.61 4.00 -1.25
CA CYS A 95 -14.39 3.38 -1.75
C CYS A 95 -14.66 2.00 -2.39
N VAL A 96 -15.47 1.15 -1.76
CA VAL A 96 -15.84 -0.17 -2.33
C VAL A 96 -16.53 0.01 -3.69
N THR A 97 -17.59 0.83 -3.74
CA THR A 97 -18.38 1.04 -4.96
C THR A 97 -17.51 1.56 -6.11
N GLY A 98 -16.68 2.58 -5.85
CA GLY A 98 -15.78 3.14 -6.87
C GLY A 98 -14.68 2.16 -7.32
N SER A 99 -14.15 1.34 -6.40
CA SER A 99 -13.18 0.30 -6.75
C SER A 99 -13.77 -0.76 -7.68
N LEU A 100 -15.02 -1.15 -7.45
CA LEU A 100 -15.74 -2.08 -8.32
C LEU A 100 -16.01 -1.48 -9.71
N ALA A 101 -16.36 -0.19 -9.78
CA ALA A 101 -16.54 0.51 -11.06
C ALA A 101 -15.22 0.60 -11.85
N LEU A 102 -14.11 0.92 -11.18
CA LEU A 102 -12.77 0.91 -11.79
C LEU A 102 -12.42 -0.47 -12.34
N ALA A 103 -12.62 -1.53 -11.57
CA ALA A 103 -12.30 -2.89 -11.98
C ALA A 103 -13.09 -3.31 -13.23
N GLN A 104 -14.40 -2.99 -13.29
CA GLN A 104 -15.23 -3.27 -14.45
C GLN A 104 -14.77 -2.47 -15.67
N GLY A 105 -14.48 -1.18 -15.52
CA GLY A 105 -13.97 -0.34 -16.60
C GLY A 105 -12.62 -0.81 -17.13
N ALA A 106 -11.71 -1.17 -16.24
CA ALA A 106 -10.40 -1.70 -16.57
C ALA A 106 -10.49 -3.02 -17.37
N ALA A 107 -11.36 -3.95 -16.92
CA ALA A 107 -11.60 -5.20 -17.63
C ALA A 107 -12.17 -4.98 -19.05
N ARG A 108 -13.12 -4.04 -19.21
CA ARG A 108 -13.66 -3.65 -20.51
C ARG A 108 -12.62 -3.03 -21.45
N ALA A 109 -11.63 -2.32 -20.88
CA ALA A 109 -10.52 -1.75 -21.64
C ALA A 109 -9.50 -2.80 -22.09
N GLY A 110 -9.59 -4.04 -21.60
CA GLY A 110 -8.73 -5.15 -22.00
C GLY A 110 -7.40 -5.20 -21.28
N ILE A 111 -7.30 -4.67 -20.02
CA ILE A 111 -6.09 -4.84 -19.21
C ILE A 111 -5.78 -6.32 -18.98
N SER A 112 -4.53 -6.65 -18.81
CA SER A 112 -4.10 -8.04 -18.51
C SER A 112 -4.02 -8.33 -17.01
N HIS A 113 -3.85 -7.28 -16.17
CA HIS A 113 -3.62 -7.45 -14.73
C HIS A 113 -4.18 -6.30 -13.91
N PHE A 114 -4.95 -6.61 -12.87
CA PHE A 114 -5.43 -5.65 -11.88
C PHE A 114 -4.78 -5.92 -10.53
N ILE A 115 -4.16 -4.91 -9.93
CA ILE A 115 -3.45 -4.98 -8.66
C ILE A 115 -4.14 -4.03 -7.68
N GLY A 116 -4.78 -4.57 -6.64
CA GLY A 116 -5.41 -3.80 -5.57
C GLY A 116 -4.57 -3.80 -4.30
N LEU A 117 -4.68 -2.73 -3.50
CA LEU A 117 -4.00 -2.63 -2.21
C LEU A 117 -4.96 -2.99 -1.07
N GLY A 118 -4.65 -4.07 -0.38
CA GLY A 118 -5.28 -4.55 0.84
C GLY A 118 -4.54 -4.13 2.11
N THR A 119 -4.85 -4.78 3.21
CA THR A 119 -4.27 -4.48 4.52
C THR A 119 -4.12 -5.72 5.39
N CYS A 120 -3.10 -5.77 6.25
CA CYS A 120 -2.90 -6.85 7.20
C CYS A 120 -4.03 -6.98 8.24
N VAL A 121 -4.83 -5.92 8.46
CA VAL A 121 -5.97 -5.98 9.38
C VAL A 121 -7.21 -6.69 8.81
N GLU A 122 -7.12 -7.25 7.60
CA GLU A 122 -8.09 -8.21 7.06
C GLU A 122 -7.98 -9.58 7.77
N TYR A 123 -6.79 -9.91 8.27
CA TYR A 123 -6.53 -11.17 8.97
C TYR A 123 -7.15 -11.22 10.36
N ARG A 124 -7.34 -12.46 10.87
CA ARG A 124 -7.61 -12.69 12.29
C ARG A 124 -6.37 -12.30 13.10
N LEU A 125 -6.54 -11.33 13.99
CA LEU A 125 -5.47 -10.81 14.85
C LEU A 125 -5.77 -11.06 16.33
N PRO A 126 -4.75 -11.23 17.21
CA PRO A 126 -3.32 -11.12 16.93
C PRO A 126 -2.71 -12.38 16.30
N SER A 127 -1.60 -12.21 15.56
CA SER A 127 -0.78 -13.32 15.07
C SER A 127 0.66 -12.85 14.76
N ASP A 128 1.63 -13.68 15.03
CA ASP A 128 3.05 -13.48 14.72
C ASP A 128 3.51 -14.24 13.47
N HIS A 129 2.58 -14.93 12.78
CA HIS A 129 2.87 -15.71 11.57
C HIS A 129 1.68 -15.65 10.58
N LEU A 130 1.50 -14.51 9.92
CA LEU A 130 0.42 -14.29 8.96
C LEU A 130 0.86 -14.66 7.53
N THR A 131 0.46 -15.84 7.06
CA THR A 131 0.56 -16.24 5.65
C THR A 131 -0.65 -15.74 4.86
N VAL A 132 -0.61 -15.82 3.54
CA VAL A 132 -1.76 -15.45 2.68
C VAL A 132 -2.97 -16.35 2.90
N ASP A 133 -2.77 -17.56 3.45
CA ASP A 133 -3.81 -18.55 3.78
C ASP A 133 -4.33 -18.43 5.22
N SER A 134 -3.78 -17.50 6.01
CA SER A 134 -4.25 -17.25 7.39
C SER A 134 -5.72 -16.82 7.40
N PRO A 135 -6.50 -17.20 8.44
CA PRO A 135 -7.90 -16.83 8.55
C PRO A 135 -8.14 -15.32 8.45
N LEU A 136 -9.18 -14.93 7.73
CA LEU A 136 -9.60 -13.53 7.55
C LEU A 136 -10.76 -13.24 8.53
N GLU A 137 -10.58 -12.21 9.36
CA GLU A 137 -11.57 -11.81 10.38
C GLU A 137 -11.48 -10.29 10.64
N PRO A 138 -12.01 -9.45 9.71
CA PRO A 138 -11.93 -8.00 9.83
C PRO A 138 -12.72 -7.49 11.05
N LYS A 139 -12.14 -6.60 11.84
CA LYS A 139 -12.76 -6.04 13.06
C LYS A 139 -13.26 -4.61 12.89
N THR A 140 -12.98 -3.94 11.78
CA THR A 140 -13.39 -2.56 11.51
C THR A 140 -14.11 -2.48 10.17
N LEU A 141 -14.89 -1.41 9.95
CA LEU A 141 -15.56 -1.17 8.66
C LEU A 141 -14.53 -1.07 7.52
N TYR A 142 -13.39 -0.41 7.75
CA TYR A 142 -12.28 -0.35 6.81
C TYR A 142 -11.76 -1.73 6.40
N ALA A 143 -11.46 -2.58 7.38
CA ALA A 143 -10.95 -3.93 7.11
C ALA A 143 -11.99 -4.79 6.38
N ALA A 144 -13.26 -4.70 6.78
CA ALA A 144 -14.38 -5.38 6.13
C ALA A 144 -14.57 -4.91 4.69
N ALA A 145 -14.50 -3.60 4.43
CA ALA A 145 -14.61 -3.03 3.10
C ALA A 145 -13.46 -3.51 2.18
N LYS A 146 -12.23 -3.51 2.69
CA LYS A 146 -11.06 -4.04 1.96
C LYS A 146 -11.23 -5.52 1.63
N LEU A 147 -11.59 -6.34 2.61
CA LEU A 147 -11.80 -7.78 2.41
C LEU A 147 -12.95 -8.06 1.43
N SER A 148 -14.08 -7.35 1.54
CA SER A 148 -15.21 -7.50 0.61
C SER A 148 -14.80 -7.15 -0.82
N THR A 149 -14.03 -6.06 -1.00
CA THR A 149 -13.49 -5.67 -2.31
C THR A 149 -12.60 -6.77 -2.87
N TYR A 150 -11.68 -7.31 -2.07
CA TYR A 150 -10.83 -8.44 -2.47
C TYR A 150 -11.66 -9.63 -2.95
N GLN A 151 -12.61 -10.09 -2.13
CA GLN A 151 -13.41 -11.28 -2.44
C GLN A 151 -14.25 -11.13 -3.71
N MET A 152 -14.83 -9.95 -3.93
CA MET A 152 -15.60 -9.66 -5.15
C MET A 152 -14.69 -9.61 -6.38
N LEU A 153 -13.57 -8.91 -6.30
CA LEU A 153 -12.64 -8.76 -7.43
C LEU A 153 -11.95 -10.07 -7.79
N ASP A 154 -11.59 -10.88 -6.80
CA ASP A 154 -11.01 -12.22 -7.02
C ASP A 154 -11.93 -13.08 -7.88
N ARG A 155 -13.22 -13.16 -7.54
CA ARG A 155 -14.21 -13.91 -8.32
C ARG A 155 -14.49 -13.28 -9.68
N TYR A 156 -14.55 -11.96 -9.75
CA TYR A 156 -14.80 -11.24 -10.99
C TYR A 156 -13.70 -11.46 -12.02
N PHE A 157 -12.44 -11.24 -11.65
CA PHE A 157 -11.31 -11.39 -12.56
C PHE A 157 -11.03 -12.86 -12.92
N ALA A 158 -11.19 -13.79 -11.96
CA ALA A 158 -11.10 -15.22 -12.23
C ALA A 158 -12.13 -15.67 -13.28
N GLY A 159 -13.37 -15.16 -13.22
CA GLY A 159 -14.41 -15.44 -14.22
C GLY A 159 -14.10 -14.90 -15.62
N LEU A 160 -13.23 -13.90 -15.72
CA LEU A 160 -12.78 -13.31 -16.99
C LEU A 160 -11.46 -13.90 -17.51
N GLY A 161 -10.77 -14.72 -16.71
CA GLY A 161 -9.43 -15.21 -17.03
C GLY A 161 -8.34 -14.12 -17.01
N LEU A 162 -8.57 -13.02 -16.27
CA LEU A 162 -7.64 -11.91 -16.14
C LEU A 162 -6.80 -12.02 -14.86
N GLY A 163 -5.57 -11.51 -14.88
CA GLY A 163 -4.70 -11.47 -13.72
C GLY A 163 -5.26 -10.55 -12.64
N PHE A 164 -5.26 -11.02 -11.38
CA PHE A 164 -5.64 -10.23 -10.21
C PHE A 164 -4.69 -10.47 -9.06
N SER A 165 -4.23 -9.40 -8.42
CA SER A 165 -3.40 -9.44 -7.21
C SER A 165 -3.95 -8.53 -6.14
N TRP A 166 -3.90 -8.99 -4.90
CA TRP A 166 -4.30 -8.23 -3.72
C TRP A 166 -3.15 -8.08 -2.74
N CYS A 167 -2.51 -6.91 -2.75
CA CYS A 167 -1.33 -6.62 -1.96
C CYS A 167 -1.72 -6.17 -0.54
N ARG A 168 -1.72 -7.08 0.43
CA ARG A 168 -1.97 -6.78 1.85
C ARG A 168 -0.77 -6.09 2.46
N ILE A 169 -0.91 -4.80 2.72
CA ILE A 169 0.15 -3.96 3.28
C ILE A 169 0.18 -4.12 4.80
N PHE A 170 1.39 -4.30 5.34
CA PHE A 170 1.66 -4.29 6.77
C PHE A 170 2.05 -2.89 7.27
N TYR A 171 2.79 -2.77 8.38
CA TYR A 171 3.12 -1.47 8.95
C TYR A 171 4.25 -0.80 8.18
N LEU A 172 3.95 0.29 7.52
CA LEU A 172 4.93 1.05 6.74
C LEU A 172 5.39 2.28 7.50
N TYR A 173 6.66 2.64 7.29
CA TYR A 173 7.25 3.89 7.73
C TYR A 173 8.09 4.52 6.60
N GLY A 174 8.41 5.80 6.73
CA GLY A 174 9.35 6.45 5.83
C GLY A 174 8.88 7.76 5.21
N GLU A 175 9.43 8.10 4.05
CA GLU A 175 9.23 9.38 3.37
C GLU A 175 7.76 9.66 3.04
N GLY A 176 7.23 10.76 3.56
CA GLY A 176 5.85 11.19 3.33
C GLY A 176 4.83 10.56 4.28
N GLU A 177 5.27 9.89 5.35
CA GLU A 177 4.41 9.40 6.42
C GLU A 177 3.73 10.55 7.16
N HIS A 178 2.48 10.33 7.58
CA HIS A 178 1.71 11.35 8.30
C HIS A 178 2.36 11.71 9.66
N PRO A 179 2.52 13.01 10.00
CA PRO A 179 3.25 13.45 11.22
C PRO A 179 2.75 12.86 12.54
N ALA A 180 1.46 12.51 12.64
CA ALA A 180 0.89 11.90 13.83
C ALA A 180 1.21 10.41 14.02
N ARG A 181 1.92 9.77 13.06
CA ARG A 181 2.34 8.38 13.19
C ARG A 181 3.61 8.25 14.03
N LEU A 182 3.86 7.03 14.51
CA LEU A 182 4.93 6.74 15.48
C LEU A 182 6.32 7.23 15.03
N VAL A 183 6.74 6.88 13.82
CA VAL A 183 8.11 7.18 13.36
C VAL A 183 8.33 8.69 13.16
N PRO A 184 7.46 9.43 12.46
CA PRO A 184 7.56 10.90 12.39
C PRO A 184 7.47 11.58 13.75
N TYR A 185 6.56 11.14 14.62
CA TYR A 185 6.45 11.65 15.99
C TYR A 185 7.78 11.50 16.75
N LEU A 186 8.38 10.30 16.74
CA LEU A 186 9.66 10.04 17.40
C LEU A 186 10.76 10.96 16.86
N ARG A 187 10.93 11.01 15.53
CA ARG A 187 11.94 11.85 14.89
C ARG A 187 11.77 13.32 15.27
N GLN A 188 10.56 13.84 15.17
CA GLN A 188 10.27 15.22 15.55
C GLN A 188 10.63 15.52 17.02
N ARG A 189 10.27 14.62 17.95
CA ARG A 189 10.59 14.81 19.37
C ARG A 189 12.10 14.77 19.61
N LEU A 190 12.80 13.83 19.02
CA LEU A 190 14.26 13.69 19.16
C LEU A 190 15.02 14.88 18.56
N GLU A 191 14.63 15.36 17.38
CA GLU A 191 15.19 16.56 16.75
C GLU A 191 15.01 17.81 17.59
N GLN A 192 13.88 17.93 18.28
CA GLN A 192 13.60 19.06 19.19
C GLN A 192 14.27 18.92 20.58
N GLY A 193 14.96 17.82 20.86
CA GLY A 193 15.48 17.53 22.19
C GLY A 193 14.38 17.33 23.23
N ALA A 194 13.19 16.94 22.83
CA ALA A 194 12.02 16.83 23.67
C ALA A 194 11.67 15.35 23.96
N VAL A 195 11.14 15.10 25.17
CA VAL A 195 10.75 13.76 25.59
C VAL A 195 9.65 13.17 24.68
N ALA A 196 9.86 11.97 24.20
CA ALA A 196 8.89 11.18 23.47
C ALA A 196 8.15 10.23 24.42
N LYS A 197 6.87 10.52 24.67
CA LYS A 197 6.00 9.70 25.52
C LYS A 197 5.43 8.53 24.73
N LEU A 198 5.65 7.32 25.21
CA LEU A 198 5.31 6.07 24.52
C LEU A 198 4.54 5.14 25.45
N SER A 199 3.77 4.25 24.87
CA SER A 199 3.24 3.08 25.57
C SER A 199 4.38 2.15 26.00
N LYS A 200 4.09 1.04 26.66
CA LYS A 200 5.13 0.05 27.02
C LYS A 200 5.92 -0.45 25.80
N GLY A 201 5.35 -0.35 24.60
CA GLY A 201 5.98 -0.71 23.34
C GLY A 201 6.19 -2.21 23.17
N THR A 202 5.41 -3.03 23.86
CA THR A 202 5.53 -4.51 23.87
C THR A 202 4.89 -5.19 22.67
N GLN A 203 4.10 -4.46 21.87
CA GLN A 203 3.44 -5.01 20.69
C GLN A 203 4.47 -5.38 19.61
N TRP A 204 4.29 -6.57 19.02
CA TRP A 204 5.09 -7.04 17.90
C TRP A 204 4.50 -6.57 16.57
N ARG A 205 5.33 -6.01 15.72
CA ARG A 205 4.96 -5.51 14.39
C ARG A 205 5.99 -5.92 13.36
N ASP A 206 5.52 -6.06 12.13
CA ASP A 206 6.35 -6.12 10.94
C ASP A 206 6.42 -4.73 10.32
N PHE A 207 7.55 -4.06 10.48
CA PHE A 207 7.78 -2.73 9.92
C PHE A 207 8.58 -2.83 8.63
N LEU A 208 8.10 -2.19 7.57
CA LEU A 208 8.74 -2.14 6.26
C LEU A 208 8.90 -0.68 5.82
N ASP A 209 10.05 -0.34 5.24
CA ASP A 209 10.24 0.95 4.59
C ASP A 209 9.28 1.10 3.40
N VAL A 210 8.62 2.24 3.27
CA VAL A 210 7.62 2.49 2.23
C VAL A 210 8.21 2.44 0.82
N LYS A 211 9.50 2.74 0.64
CA LYS A 211 10.19 2.62 -0.65
C LYS A 211 10.30 1.16 -1.06
N GLU A 212 10.66 0.28 -0.12
CA GLU A 212 10.71 -1.15 -0.37
C GLU A 212 9.31 -1.72 -0.65
N ALA A 213 8.29 -1.28 0.09
CA ALA A 213 6.90 -1.64 -0.22
C ALA A 213 6.50 -1.21 -1.64
N GLY A 214 6.88 -0.01 -2.06
CA GLY A 214 6.67 0.48 -3.43
C GLY A 214 7.32 -0.41 -4.49
N LYS A 215 8.57 -0.83 -4.28
CA LYS A 215 9.29 -1.76 -5.16
C LYS A 215 8.62 -3.14 -5.21
N MET A 216 8.21 -3.67 -4.06
CA MET A 216 7.52 -4.97 -3.98
C MET A 216 6.22 -4.94 -4.78
N ILE A 217 5.40 -3.90 -4.63
CA ILE A 217 4.13 -3.77 -5.34
C ILE A 217 4.37 -3.54 -6.85
N ALA A 218 5.33 -2.71 -7.24
CA ALA A 218 5.70 -2.52 -8.64
C ALA A 218 6.18 -3.85 -9.26
N GLY A 219 6.98 -4.63 -8.53
CA GLY A 219 7.46 -5.94 -8.96
C GLY A 219 6.37 -6.99 -9.24
N VAL A 220 5.17 -6.84 -8.64
CA VAL A 220 4.01 -7.69 -8.97
C VAL A 220 3.60 -7.53 -10.44
N VAL A 221 3.79 -6.32 -11.03
CA VAL A 221 3.56 -6.07 -12.47
C VAL A 221 4.49 -6.91 -13.34
N ASP A 222 5.76 -7.01 -12.93
CA ASP A 222 6.79 -7.71 -13.71
C ASP A 222 6.66 -9.22 -13.58
N THR A 223 6.42 -9.71 -12.38
CA THR A 223 6.30 -11.14 -12.11
C THR A 223 4.97 -11.73 -12.60
N GLY A 224 3.93 -10.89 -12.74
CA GLY A 224 2.57 -11.35 -13.04
C GLY A 224 1.99 -12.21 -11.91
N GLN A 225 2.53 -12.14 -10.69
CA GLN A 225 2.05 -12.88 -9.53
C GLN A 225 0.57 -12.55 -9.28
N THR A 226 -0.28 -13.57 -9.14
CA THR A 226 -1.72 -13.42 -8.88
C THR A 226 -2.10 -13.91 -7.48
N GLY A 227 -3.32 -13.55 -7.04
CA GLY A 227 -3.83 -13.89 -5.72
C GLY A 227 -3.38 -12.91 -4.63
N ALA A 228 -3.47 -13.34 -3.37
CA ALA A 228 -3.07 -12.52 -2.24
C ALA A 228 -1.54 -12.45 -2.11
N VAL A 229 -1.03 -11.24 -1.81
CA VAL A 229 0.40 -10.97 -1.66
C VAL A 229 0.62 -10.16 -0.39
N ASN A 230 1.42 -10.66 0.55
CA ASN A 230 1.79 -9.94 1.76
C ASN A 230 2.97 -9.00 1.48
N ILE A 231 2.72 -7.70 1.58
CA ILE A 231 3.74 -6.66 1.47
C ILE A 231 4.26 -6.36 2.88
N CYS A 232 5.29 -7.07 3.27
CA CYS A 232 5.86 -7.06 4.61
C CYS A 232 7.35 -7.39 4.57
N SER A 233 8.07 -7.13 5.67
CA SER A 233 9.50 -7.45 5.77
C SER A 233 9.77 -8.92 6.13
N GLY A 234 8.78 -9.60 6.72
CA GLY A 234 8.93 -10.92 7.31
C GLY A 234 9.73 -10.90 8.62
N LYS A 235 10.01 -9.73 9.18
CA LYS A 235 10.82 -9.57 10.39
C LYS A 235 9.99 -8.98 11.53
N ALA A 236 9.86 -9.73 12.60
CA ALA A 236 9.18 -9.28 13.81
C ALA A 236 10.07 -8.33 14.61
N GLY A 237 9.48 -7.24 15.10
CA GLY A 237 10.13 -6.32 16.03
C GLY A 237 9.12 -5.69 16.98
N THR A 238 9.53 -5.37 18.21
CA THR A 238 8.64 -4.64 19.11
C THR A 238 8.63 -3.14 18.77
N ILE A 239 7.54 -2.46 19.11
CA ILE A 239 7.46 -0.99 19.00
C ILE A 239 8.60 -0.35 19.81
N ARG A 240 8.94 -0.92 20.99
CA ARG A 240 10.08 -0.46 21.82
C ARG A 240 11.39 -0.55 21.05
N ALA A 241 11.69 -1.72 20.47
CA ALA A 241 12.95 -1.92 19.74
C ALA A 241 13.07 -0.97 18.53
N LEU A 242 11.96 -0.68 17.84
CA LEU A 242 11.94 0.33 16.77
C LEU A 242 12.24 1.73 17.31
N ALA A 243 11.59 2.12 18.41
CA ALA A 243 11.80 3.44 19.02
C ALA A 243 13.25 3.62 19.51
N GLU A 244 13.81 2.60 20.16
CA GLU A 244 15.20 2.61 20.64
C GLU A 244 16.18 2.73 19.48
N ARG A 245 15.99 1.98 18.40
CA ARG A 245 16.83 2.08 17.18
C ARG A 245 16.76 3.48 16.56
N ILE A 246 15.57 4.08 16.47
CA ILE A 246 15.44 5.46 15.96
C ILE A 246 16.17 6.44 16.88
N ALA A 247 16.05 6.28 18.20
CA ALA A 247 16.72 7.16 19.17
C ALA A 247 18.25 7.00 19.13
N ASP A 248 18.78 5.82 18.79
CA ASP A 248 20.21 5.61 18.58
C ASP A 248 20.76 6.44 17.43
N ASP A 249 20.00 6.61 16.34
CA ASP A 249 20.38 7.46 15.20
C ASP A 249 20.62 8.93 15.63
N TYR A 250 19.99 9.36 16.73
CA TYR A 250 20.12 10.69 17.32
C TYR A 250 21.04 10.72 18.57
N GLY A 251 21.49 9.55 19.06
CA GLY A 251 22.22 9.44 20.32
C GLY A 251 21.40 9.86 21.55
N ARG A 252 20.07 9.74 21.51
CA ARG A 252 19.16 10.33 22.49
C ARG A 252 18.12 9.33 23.04
N ARG A 253 18.56 8.13 23.45
CA ARG A 253 17.69 7.18 24.17
C ARG A 253 17.12 7.74 25.47
N ASP A 254 17.82 8.68 26.09
CA ASP A 254 17.42 9.40 27.30
C ASP A 254 16.07 10.13 27.15
N LEU A 255 15.67 10.45 25.93
CA LEU A 255 14.39 11.12 25.62
C LEU A 255 13.22 10.16 25.44
N LEU A 256 13.42 8.84 25.49
CA LEU A 256 12.32 7.87 25.37
C LEU A 256 11.70 7.58 26.74
N GLU A 257 10.43 7.94 26.93
CA GLU A 257 9.66 7.67 28.14
C GLU A 257 8.58 6.62 27.87
N PHE A 258 8.86 5.37 28.27
CA PHE A 258 7.96 4.25 28.05
C PHE A 258 6.96 4.04 29.17
N GLY A 259 5.72 3.66 28.84
CA GLY A 259 4.66 3.34 29.78
C GLY A 259 3.82 4.52 30.24
N THR A 260 4.05 5.70 29.65
CA THR A 260 3.30 6.94 29.94
C THR A 260 2.13 7.20 28.99
N ALA A 261 2.12 6.54 27.83
CA ALA A 261 0.97 6.52 26.95
C ALA A 261 0.23 5.16 27.06
N GLU A 262 -1.08 5.21 26.92
CA GLU A 262 -1.91 4.01 26.92
C GLU A 262 -1.83 3.26 25.59
N ILE A 263 -1.96 1.91 25.65
CA ILE A 263 -2.17 1.08 24.47
C ILE A 263 -3.67 1.08 24.19
N HIS A 264 -4.05 1.38 22.94
CA HIS A 264 -5.47 1.29 22.57
C HIS A 264 -5.99 -0.14 22.82
N PRO A 265 -7.14 -0.33 23.48
CA PRO A 265 -7.64 -1.67 23.87
C PRO A 265 -7.79 -2.65 22.71
N THR A 266 -8.04 -2.14 21.49
CA THR A 266 -8.18 -2.95 20.27
C THR A 266 -6.88 -3.11 19.48
N ASP A 267 -5.76 -2.52 19.96
CA ASP A 267 -4.47 -2.65 19.28
C ASP A 267 -3.91 -4.07 19.50
N PRO A 268 -3.76 -4.90 18.43
CA PRO A 268 -3.38 -6.30 18.61
C PRO A 268 -1.95 -6.43 19.16
N LEU A 269 -1.71 -7.47 19.98
CA LEU A 269 -0.39 -7.73 20.59
C LEU A 269 0.67 -8.10 19.54
N ALA A 270 0.28 -8.77 18.46
CA ALA A 270 1.20 -9.17 17.38
C ALA A 270 0.54 -9.04 16.01
N VAL A 271 1.27 -8.50 15.04
CA VAL A 271 0.93 -8.49 13.62
C VAL A 271 2.21 -8.62 12.81
N VAL A 272 2.56 -9.84 12.43
CA VAL A 272 3.80 -10.14 11.69
C VAL A 272 3.47 -10.99 10.47
N GLY A 273 3.95 -10.56 9.30
CA GLY A 273 3.67 -11.20 8.02
C GLY A 273 4.72 -12.24 7.63
N VAL A 274 4.30 -13.17 6.79
CA VAL A 274 5.19 -14.01 6.00
C VAL A 274 5.17 -13.46 4.58
N CYS A 275 6.30 -12.93 4.13
CA CYS A 275 6.43 -12.35 2.79
C CYS A 275 6.38 -13.47 1.74
N ASN A 276 5.50 -13.30 0.74
CA ASN A 276 5.37 -14.24 -0.39
C ASN A 276 5.52 -13.53 -1.75
N VAL A 277 6.12 -12.34 -1.78
CA VAL A 277 6.40 -11.62 -3.04
C VAL A 277 7.36 -12.45 -3.89
N ALA A 278 6.95 -12.73 -5.13
CA ALA A 278 7.79 -13.48 -6.06
C ALA A 278 9.05 -12.67 -6.44
N ALA A 279 10.19 -13.33 -6.43
CA ALA A 279 11.43 -12.70 -6.87
C ALA A 279 11.38 -12.37 -8.36
N ILE A 280 11.78 -11.15 -8.72
CA ILE A 280 11.96 -10.77 -10.13
C ILE A 280 13.11 -11.60 -10.68
N LYS A 281 12.83 -12.47 -11.65
CA LYS A 281 13.89 -13.22 -12.34
C LYS A 281 14.75 -12.21 -13.10
N PRO A 282 16.08 -12.21 -12.92
CA PRO A 282 16.93 -11.39 -13.76
C PRO A 282 16.67 -11.78 -15.23
N ALA A 283 16.57 -10.77 -16.10
CA ALA A 283 16.46 -11.03 -17.53
C ALA A 283 17.58 -11.98 -17.92
N SER A 284 17.20 -13.15 -18.48
CA SER A 284 18.18 -14.10 -19.01
C SER A 284 18.93 -13.37 -20.12
N GLY A 285 20.13 -12.87 -19.77
CA GLY A 285 21.04 -12.32 -20.74
C GLY A 285 21.33 -13.41 -21.75
N GLY A 286 20.81 -13.26 -22.95
CA GLY A 286 21.18 -14.10 -24.07
C GLY A 286 22.68 -13.97 -24.25
N MET A 287 23.44 -14.95 -23.78
CA MET A 287 24.80 -15.16 -24.27
C MET A 287 24.65 -15.57 -25.74
N ALA A 288 24.78 -14.59 -26.63
CA ALA A 288 25.07 -14.87 -28.01
C ALA A 288 26.42 -15.59 -28.01
N ALA A 289 26.39 -16.88 -28.30
CA ALA A 289 27.59 -17.62 -28.66
C ALA A 289 28.06 -17.07 -30.02
N GLY A 290 29.18 -16.37 -30.01
CA GLY A 290 29.99 -16.06 -31.18
C GLY A 290 30.99 -17.19 -31.44
#